data_8e58718970dea3926843f04827b3915c
#
_entry.id   8e58718970dea3926843f04827b3915c
#
_cell.length_a   1.000
_cell.length_b   1.000
_cell.length_c   1.000
_cell.angle_alpha   90.00
_cell.angle_beta   90.00
_cell.angle_gamma   90.00
#
_symmetry.space_group_name_H-M   'P 1'
#
loop_
_entity.id
_entity.type
_entity.pdbx_description
1 polymer ?
#
loop_
_entity_poly.entity_id
_entity_poly.type
_entity_poly.pdbx_seq_one_letter_code
_entity_poly.pdbx_strand_id
1 'polypeptide(L)'
;MNKAKILVVDDNSGIRAALQLLLPKYFKEVKAVASPNVINSQLREFMPDVILLDMNFQSSANTGNEGLYWLSEIKKTSPTTEVVLFTAYADISLAVEGMKRGAFDFIVKPWENEKLISVLDAAYKHRDTGTKKKSVKPAVSQTATMHWGSSPAMKNIFRTVNKIASTDASILITGENGTGKDVLAAEIHRLSDRGMKPMVCVDAGAITETLFESELFGHVKGAFTDAHTDRVGKIEQANGSTLFLDEIGNIPLNLQAKLLRVLQNRTVSKVGSSQSTPVDIRLICATNRNLEEMIRNGEFREDLYYRINTMHLQLPPLRERTDEIIPLAEIFIKRYAEKYHREVSGISTEAEKALVSCRWNGNIRELQNTIEKAVILTDGTELQLSDFCLPDKQNTYELQPQASASGEETLEEVEERTIRAAMERYNGNLTHVAKSLNISRPTLYTKLKKYNI
;
A
#
# COMPACT_ATOMS: atom_id res chain seq x y z
N MET A 1 -6.74 -34.88 12.10
CA MET A 1 -6.78 -33.88 13.19
C MET A 1 -5.36 -33.31 13.37
N ASN A 2 -5.20 -32.00 13.26
CA ASN A 2 -3.91 -31.35 13.48
C ASN A 2 -3.54 -31.41 14.97
N LYS A 3 -2.26 -31.66 15.31
CA LYS A 3 -1.80 -31.81 16.71
C LYS A 3 -1.67 -30.47 17.46
N ALA A 4 -2.06 -29.36 16.81
CA ALA A 4 -1.88 -27.99 17.33
C ALA A 4 -2.75 -27.69 18.56
N LYS A 5 -2.17 -26.92 19.49
CA LYS A 5 -2.86 -26.29 20.63
C LYS A 5 -3.15 -24.83 20.29
N ILE A 6 -4.40 -24.45 20.24
CA ILE A 6 -4.86 -23.09 19.91
C ILE A 6 -5.35 -22.38 21.15
N LEU A 7 -4.85 -21.19 21.43
CA LEU A 7 -5.37 -20.27 22.43
C LEU A 7 -6.13 -19.13 21.74
N VAL A 8 -7.39 -18.98 22.07
CA VAL A 8 -8.22 -17.85 21.61
C VAL A 8 -8.29 -16.83 22.72
N VAL A 9 -7.98 -15.58 22.42
CA VAL A 9 -8.04 -14.45 23.35
C VAL A 9 -8.94 -13.38 22.76
N ASP A 10 -10.15 -13.25 23.27
CA ASP A 10 -11.19 -12.35 22.75
C ASP A 10 -12.15 -12.02 23.89
N ASP A 11 -12.54 -10.77 24.08
CA ASP A 11 -13.45 -10.36 25.18
C ASP A 11 -14.93 -10.66 24.89
N ASN A 12 -15.28 -10.86 23.60
CA ASN A 12 -16.63 -11.18 23.17
C ASN A 12 -16.99 -12.65 23.44
N SER A 13 -17.97 -12.88 24.32
CA SER A 13 -18.40 -14.23 24.71
C SER A 13 -18.99 -15.03 23.55
N GLY A 14 -19.71 -14.39 22.61
CA GLY A 14 -20.30 -15.03 21.43
C GLY A 14 -19.23 -15.55 20.48
N ILE A 15 -18.18 -14.77 20.25
CA ILE A 15 -17.04 -15.16 19.41
C ILE A 15 -16.30 -16.34 20.04
N ARG A 16 -16.01 -16.28 21.33
CA ARG A 16 -15.36 -17.39 22.04
C ARG A 16 -16.17 -18.68 21.98
N ALA A 17 -17.50 -18.60 22.20
CA ALA A 17 -18.37 -19.76 22.11
C ALA A 17 -18.39 -20.37 20.69
N ALA A 18 -18.50 -19.55 19.64
CA ALA A 18 -18.47 -20.00 18.26
C ALA A 18 -17.15 -20.70 17.91
N LEU A 19 -16.01 -20.13 18.31
CA LEU A 19 -14.69 -20.70 18.05
C LEU A 19 -14.44 -21.97 18.88
N GLN A 20 -14.93 -22.06 20.12
CA GLN A 20 -14.88 -23.28 20.94
C GLN A 20 -15.71 -24.43 20.38
N LEU A 21 -16.76 -24.16 19.60
CA LEU A 21 -17.54 -25.18 18.90
C LEU A 21 -16.91 -25.59 17.54
N LEU A 22 -16.26 -24.66 16.87
CA LEU A 22 -15.69 -24.86 15.53
C LEU A 22 -14.31 -25.52 15.58
N LEU A 23 -13.36 -24.91 16.31
CA LEU A 23 -11.94 -25.26 16.23
C LEU A 23 -11.58 -26.66 16.75
N PRO A 24 -12.24 -27.23 17.79
CA PRO A 24 -11.93 -28.60 18.26
C PRO A 24 -12.19 -29.70 17.23
N LYS A 25 -12.92 -29.41 16.14
CA LYS A 25 -13.12 -30.35 15.03
C LYS A 25 -11.85 -30.51 14.19
N TYR A 26 -10.95 -29.57 14.23
CA TYR A 26 -9.76 -29.48 13.36
C TYR A 26 -8.44 -29.55 14.15
N PHE A 27 -8.41 -29.05 15.39
CA PHE A 27 -7.21 -28.94 16.22
C PHE A 27 -7.35 -29.78 17.50
N LYS A 28 -6.21 -30.22 18.05
CA LYS A 28 -6.16 -31.17 19.17
C LYS A 28 -6.72 -30.58 20.47
N GLU A 29 -6.31 -29.37 20.81
CA GLU A 29 -6.70 -28.69 22.02
C GLU A 29 -6.99 -27.21 21.72
N VAL A 30 -8.14 -26.74 22.18
CA VAL A 30 -8.55 -25.34 21.99
C VAL A 30 -8.99 -24.76 23.33
N LYS A 31 -8.36 -23.68 23.74
CA LYS A 31 -8.73 -22.95 24.96
C LYS A 31 -9.10 -21.53 24.58
N ALA A 32 -10.17 -20.98 25.20
CA ALA A 32 -10.58 -19.61 24.98
C ALA A 32 -10.60 -18.84 26.31
N VAL A 33 -10.06 -17.63 26.31
CA VAL A 33 -9.97 -16.73 27.47
C VAL A 33 -10.50 -15.35 27.13
N ALA A 34 -11.11 -14.69 28.11
CA ALA A 34 -11.78 -13.40 27.92
C ALA A 34 -10.83 -12.21 28.06
N SER A 35 -9.72 -12.37 28.75
CA SER A 35 -8.80 -11.29 29.07
C SER A 35 -7.37 -11.62 28.65
N PRO A 36 -6.67 -10.67 28.05
CA PRO A 36 -5.27 -10.87 27.66
C PRO A 36 -4.33 -10.96 28.88
N ASN A 37 -4.73 -10.50 30.05
CA ASN A 37 -3.92 -10.54 31.27
C ASN A 37 -3.50 -11.96 31.71
N VAL A 38 -4.25 -12.98 31.28
CA VAL A 38 -3.93 -14.39 31.58
C VAL A 38 -3.01 -15.04 30.54
N ILE A 39 -2.62 -14.32 29.49
CA ILE A 39 -1.77 -14.87 28.39
C ILE A 39 -0.47 -15.44 28.97
N ASN A 40 0.22 -14.72 29.86
CA ASN A 40 1.49 -15.15 30.42
C ASN A 40 1.37 -16.46 31.24
N SER A 41 0.29 -16.68 31.97
CA SER A 41 0.01 -17.96 32.64
C SER A 41 -0.30 -19.06 31.64
N GLN A 42 -1.08 -18.76 30.59
CA GLN A 42 -1.42 -19.72 29.54
C GLN A 42 -0.21 -20.14 28.71
N LEU A 43 0.75 -19.23 28.45
CA LEU A 43 1.99 -19.55 27.77
C LEU A 43 2.82 -20.60 28.55
N ARG A 44 2.76 -20.58 29.91
CA ARG A 44 3.47 -21.52 30.77
C ARG A 44 2.73 -22.83 30.99
N GLU A 45 1.43 -22.77 31.22
CA GLU A 45 0.60 -23.93 31.59
C GLU A 45 0.08 -24.68 30.39
N PHE A 46 -0.50 -23.96 29.41
CA PHE A 46 -1.13 -24.54 28.23
C PHE A 46 -0.15 -24.73 27.07
N MET A 47 0.89 -23.89 26.99
CA MET A 47 1.91 -23.87 25.95
C MET A 47 1.29 -23.91 24.55
N PRO A 48 0.54 -22.87 24.13
CA PRO A 48 -0.13 -22.84 22.86
C PRO A 48 0.87 -22.81 21.71
N ASP A 49 0.54 -23.51 20.61
CA ASP A 49 1.28 -23.46 19.36
C ASP A 49 0.94 -22.18 18.59
N VAL A 50 -0.35 -21.83 18.58
CA VAL A 50 -0.87 -20.63 17.91
C VAL A 50 -1.81 -19.89 18.84
N ILE A 51 -1.72 -18.57 18.85
CA ILE A 51 -2.64 -17.68 19.57
C ILE A 51 -3.46 -16.89 18.55
N LEU A 52 -4.79 -16.98 18.62
CA LEU A 52 -5.70 -16.08 17.93
C LEU A 52 -6.02 -14.94 18.90
N LEU A 53 -5.51 -13.74 18.61
CA LEU A 53 -5.50 -12.59 19.51
C LEU A 53 -6.38 -11.47 18.99
N ASP A 54 -7.39 -11.08 19.74
CA ASP A 54 -8.17 -9.88 19.44
C ASP A 54 -7.31 -8.62 19.54
N MET A 55 -7.59 -7.65 18.68
CA MET A 55 -6.89 -6.36 18.68
C MET A 55 -7.44 -5.38 19.72
N ASN A 56 -8.71 -5.51 20.13
CA ASN A 56 -9.40 -4.59 21.02
C ASN A 56 -10.11 -5.34 22.17
N PHE A 57 -9.75 -5.08 23.41
CA PHE A 57 -10.30 -5.72 24.61
C PHE A 57 -11.19 -4.82 25.48
N GLN A 58 -11.37 -3.52 25.14
CA GLN A 58 -12.26 -2.62 25.85
C GLN A 58 -13.15 -1.86 24.87
N SER A 59 -14.45 -1.95 25.08
CA SER A 59 -15.48 -1.36 24.23
C SER A 59 -15.53 0.19 24.23
N SER A 60 -14.71 0.88 25.02
CA SER A 60 -14.71 2.34 25.17
C SER A 60 -13.58 3.09 24.44
N ALA A 61 -12.57 2.39 23.91
CA ALA A 61 -11.50 3.01 23.13
C ALA A 61 -11.00 2.03 22.07
N ASN A 62 -11.54 2.13 20.85
CA ASN A 62 -11.10 1.37 19.67
C ASN A 62 -9.71 1.84 19.18
N THR A 63 -8.66 1.67 20.00
CA THR A 63 -7.30 2.11 19.66
C THR A 63 -6.43 1.00 19.06
N GLY A 64 -6.85 -0.29 19.15
CA GLY A 64 -6.06 -1.46 18.66
C GLY A 64 -4.67 -1.62 19.30
N ASN A 65 -4.25 -0.69 20.14
CA ASN A 65 -2.93 -0.68 20.77
C ASN A 65 -2.73 -1.82 21.77
N GLU A 66 -3.82 -2.33 22.36
CA GLU A 66 -3.75 -3.43 23.32
C GLU A 66 -3.32 -4.74 22.66
N GLY A 67 -3.88 -5.09 21.49
CA GLY A 67 -3.47 -6.27 20.74
C GLY A 67 -2.01 -6.20 20.30
N LEU A 68 -1.52 -5.04 19.88
CA LEU A 68 -0.12 -4.83 19.52
C LEU A 68 0.84 -4.94 20.71
N TYR A 69 0.42 -4.45 21.87
CA TYR A 69 1.16 -4.60 23.12
C TYR A 69 1.31 -6.09 23.48
N TRP A 70 0.19 -6.82 23.51
CA TRP A 70 0.20 -8.25 23.88
C TRP A 70 0.94 -9.09 22.84
N LEU A 71 0.84 -8.79 21.56
CA LEU A 71 1.65 -9.42 20.52
C LEU A 71 3.15 -9.30 20.84
N SER A 72 3.60 -8.09 21.21
CA SER A 72 5.01 -7.85 21.58
C SER A 72 5.42 -8.62 22.82
N GLU A 73 4.56 -8.70 23.82
CA GLU A 73 4.82 -9.46 25.06
C GLU A 73 4.84 -10.99 24.83
N ILE A 74 3.95 -11.51 23.99
CA ILE A 74 3.93 -12.93 23.58
C ILE A 74 5.25 -13.27 22.88
N LYS A 75 5.65 -12.47 21.88
CA LYS A 75 6.88 -12.72 21.11
C LYS A 75 8.16 -12.59 21.94
N LYS A 76 8.18 -11.76 23.00
CA LYS A 76 9.29 -11.71 23.96
C LYS A 76 9.34 -12.95 24.85
N THR A 77 8.18 -13.41 25.36
CA THR A 77 8.09 -14.50 26.31
C THR A 77 8.19 -15.87 25.64
N SER A 78 7.56 -16.03 24.48
CA SER A 78 7.55 -17.26 23.68
C SER A 78 7.72 -16.96 22.20
N PRO A 79 8.96 -16.76 21.72
CA PRO A 79 9.24 -16.41 20.32
C PRO A 79 8.76 -17.46 19.30
N THR A 80 8.60 -18.71 19.75
CA THR A 80 8.16 -19.83 18.92
C THR A 80 6.65 -19.96 18.79
N THR A 81 5.87 -19.30 19.63
CA THR A 81 4.41 -19.28 19.52
C THR A 81 4.00 -18.34 18.41
N GLU A 82 3.23 -18.83 17.43
CA GLU A 82 2.72 -17.99 16.37
C GLU A 82 1.46 -17.23 16.82
N VAL A 83 1.31 -15.99 16.34
CA VAL A 83 0.19 -15.14 16.69
C VAL A 83 -0.55 -14.73 15.40
N VAL A 84 -1.84 -15.03 15.37
CA VAL A 84 -2.77 -14.56 14.34
C VAL A 84 -3.66 -13.48 14.96
N LEU A 85 -3.68 -12.31 14.36
CA LEU A 85 -4.48 -11.19 14.85
C LEU A 85 -5.94 -11.31 14.38
N PHE A 86 -6.88 -10.92 15.25
CA PHE A 86 -8.30 -10.98 14.97
C PHE A 86 -8.88 -9.57 15.08
N THR A 87 -9.30 -8.96 13.97
CA THR A 87 -9.57 -7.52 13.90
C THR A 87 -10.91 -7.20 13.24
N ALA A 88 -11.52 -6.07 13.61
CA ALA A 88 -12.68 -5.53 12.91
C ALA A 88 -12.27 -4.84 11.58
N TYR A 89 -13.22 -4.66 10.66
CA TYR A 89 -12.98 -4.09 9.33
C TYR A 89 -12.34 -2.68 9.32
N ALA A 90 -12.50 -1.93 10.40
CA ALA A 90 -11.95 -0.57 10.54
C ALA A 90 -10.46 -0.52 10.91
N ASP A 91 -9.84 -1.64 11.32
CA ASP A 91 -8.52 -1.67 11.95
C ASP A 91 -7.43 -2.33 11.07
N ILE A 92 -7.59 -2.34 9.75
CA ILE A 92 -6.64 -2.97 8.81
C ILE A 92 -5.23 -2.36 8.94
N SER A 93 -5.13 -1.06 9.21
CA SER A 93 -3.84 -0.38 9.43
C SER A 93 -3.10 -0.94 10.66
N LEU A 94 -3.83 -1.28 11.72
CA LEU A 94 -3.29 -1.90 12.93
C LEU A 94 -2.88 -3.37 12.69
N ALA A 95 -3.62 -4.09 11.85
CA ALA A 95 -3.24 -5.45 11.45
C ALA A 95 -1.91 -5.44 10.68
N VAL A 96 -1.70 -4.49 9.78
CA VAL A 96 -0.42 -4.29 9.07
C VAL A 96 0.72 -3.98 10.03
N GLU A 97 0.48 -3.14 11.06
CA GLU A 97 1.49 -2.88 12.09
C GLU A 97 1.78 -4.13 12.94
N GLY A 98 0.76 -4.94 13.22
CA GLY A 98 0.92 -6.23 13.90
C GLY A 98 1.80 -7.21 13.11
N MET A 99 1.64 -7.27 11.79
CA MET A 99 2.50 -8.06 10.91
C MET A 99 3.97 -7.62 11.00
N LYS A 100 4.23 -6.31 11.02
CA LYS A 100 5.59 -5.77 11.22
C LYS A 100 6.20 -6.13 12.58
N ARG A 101 5.36 -6.32 13.61
CA ARG A 101 5.77 -6.71 14.96
C ARG A 101 5.88 -8.22 15.18
N GLY A 102 5.69 -9.01 14.11
CA GLY A 102 5.91 -10.46 14.12
C GLY A 102 4.65 -11.28 14.32
N ALA A 103 3.46 -10.75 14.06
CA ALA A 103 2.28 -11.57 13.85
C ALA A 103 2.47 -12.45 12.61
N PHE A 104 1.95 -13.67 12.62
CA PHE A 104 2.00 -14.57 11.48
C PHE A 104 1.05 -14.11 10.37
N ASP A 105 -0.19 -13.74 10.74
CA ASP A 105 -1.23 -13.28 9.82
C ASP A 105 -2.33 -12.54 10.58
N PHE A 106 -3.35 -12.04 9.88
CA PHE A 106 -4.55 -11.46 10.49
C PHE A 106 -5.83 -11.95 9.81
N ILE A 107 -6.92 -11.94 10.57
CA ILE A 107 -8.26 -12.33 10.12
C ILE A 107 -9.24 -11.22 10.48
N VAL A 108 -10.08 -10.83 9.51
CA VAL A 108 -11.08 -9.77 9.70
C VAL A 108 -12.40 -10.37 10.20
N LYS A 109 -13.02 -9.72 11.19
CA LYS A 109 -14.38 -10.03 11.69
C LYS A 109 -15.44 -9.31 10.82
N PRO A 110 -16.50 -9.99 10.34
CA PRO A 110 -16.79 -11.42 10.47
C PRO A 110 -15.92 -12.28 9.54
N TRP A 111 -15.65 -13.52 9.93
CA TRP A 111 -14.72 -14.42 9.24
C TRP A 111 -15.43 -15.54 8.48
N GLU A 112 -14.73 -16.09 7.50
CA GLU A 112 -15.08 -17.35 6.83
C GLU A 112 -14.37 -18.53 7.53
N ASN A 113 -15.11 -19.58 7.85
CA ASN A 113 -14.58 -20.71 8.63
C ASN A 113 -13.40 -21.41 7.94
N GLU A 114 -13.47 -21.61 6.62
CA GLU A 114 -12.40 -22.26 5.85
C GLU A 114 -11.11 -21.43 5.88
N LYS A 115 -11.23 -20.11 5.72
CA LYS A 115 -10.10 -19.19 5.78
C LYS A 115 -9.46 -19.16 7.16
N LEU A 116 -10.26 -19.08 8.23
CA LEU A 116 -9.78 -19.14 9.61
C LEU A 116 -8.98 -20.42 9.88
N ILE A 117 -9.51 -21.57 9.50
CA ILE A 117 -8.87 -22.87 9.71
C ILE A 117 -7.56 -22.95 8.91
N SER A 118 -7.57 -22.52 7.64
CA SER A 118 -6.37 -22.54 6.79
C SER A 118 -5.23 -21.67 7.32
N VAL A 119 -5.55 -20.49 7.84
CA VAL A 119 -4.55 -19.57 8.43
C VAL A 119 -3.98 -20.15 9.73
N LEU A 120 -4.80 -20.70 10.61
CA LEU A 120 -4.32 -21.32 11.86
C LEU A 120 -3.48 -22.59 11.60
N ASP A 121 -3.83 -23.39 10.58
CA ASP A 121 -3.04 -24.54 10.16
C ASP A 121 -1.69 -24.14 9.57
N ALA A 122 -1.66 -23.09 8.75
CA ALA A 122 -0.43 -22.52 8.20
C ALA A 122 0.48 -21.96 9.30
N ALA A 123 -0.07 -21.25 10.28
CA ALA A 123 0.67 -20.75 11.46
C ALA A 123 1.32 -21.89 12.25
N TYR A 124 0.58 -22.98 12.48
CA TYR A 124 1.12 -24.16 13.16
C TYR A 124 2.27 -24.82 12.37
N LYS A 125 2.10 -25.00 11.06
CA LYS A 125 3.16 -25.58 10.20
C LYS A 125 4.41 -24.69 10.17
N HIS A 126 4.26 -23.38 10.19
CA HIS A 126 5.36 -22.43 10.22
C HIS A 126 6.20 -22.61 11.48
N ARG A 127 5.58 -22.82 12.66
CA ARG A 127 6.28 -23.09 13.92
C ARG A 127 7.12 -24.38 13.84
N ASP A 128 6.60 -25.45 13.26
CA ASP A 128 7.24 -26.78 13.22
C ASP A 128 8.51 -26.79 12.34
N THR A 129 8.55 -25.93 11.31
CA THR A 129 9.73 -25.74 10.45
C THR A 129 10.81 -24.87 11.10
N GLY A 130 10.50 -24.12 12.17
CA GLY A 130 11.39 -23.19 12.87
C GLY A 130 12.45 -23.83 13.78
N THR A 131 12.43 -25.15 14.01
CA THR A 131 13.39 -25.83 14.90
C THR A 131 14.74 -26.19 14.27
N LYS A 132 14.96 -25.90 13.00
CA LYS A 132 16.30 -25.93 12.39
C LYS A 132 16.80 -24.50 12.26
N LYS A 133 17.58 -24.05 13.26
CA LYS A 133 18.40 -22.85 13.21
C LYS A 133 19.22 -22.83 11.91
N LYS A 134 18.67 -22.20 10.87
CA LYS A 134 19.45 -21.37 9.97
C LYS A 134 19.15 -19.95 10.41
N SER A 135 20.20 -19.21 10.76
CA SER A 135 20.16 -17.78 10.93
C SER A 135 19.40 -17.18 9.76
N VAL A 136 18.11 -16.95 9.96
CA VAL A 136 17.33 -16.12 9.05
C VAL A 136 17.90 -14.73 9.30
N LYS A 137 18.85 -14.33 8.44
CA LYS A 137 19.03 -12.91 8.14
C LYS A 137 17.62 -12.35 8.02
N PRO A 138 17.33 -11.18 8.62
CA PRO A 138 16.02 -10.57 8.45
C PRO A 138 15.72 -10.69 6.97
N ALA A 139 14.54 -11.24 6.63
CA ALA A 139 14.08 -11.26 5.26
C ALA A 139 14.05 -9.79 4.88
N VAL A 140 15.12 -9.34 4.26
CA VAL A 140 15.08 -8.27 3.30
C VAL A 140 13.92 -8.71 2.43
N SER A 141 12.79 -7.99 2.52
CA SER A 141 11.71 -8.12 1.56
C SER A 141 12.43 -8.40 0.25
N GLN A 142 12.08 -9.50 -0.44
CA GLN A 142 12.70 -9.77 -1.74
C GLN A 142 12.45 -8.49 -2.53
N THR A 143 13.43 -7.61 -2.48
CA THR A 143 13.42 -6.37 -3.23
C THR A 143 13.29 -6.84 -4.65
N ALA A 144 12.13 -6.56 -5.23
CA ALA A 144 11.88 -6.93 -6.61
C ALA A 144 13.07 -6.37 -7.38
N THR A 145 13.89 -7.27 -7.91
CA THR A 145 15.05 -6.86 -8.71
C THR A 145 14.51 -6.02 -9.84
N MET A 146 15.03 -4.83 -10.02
CA MET A 146 14.58 -3.92 -11.08
C MET A 146 14.70 -4.63 -12.43
N HIS A 147 13.57 -4.79 -13.13
CA HIS A 147 13.58 -5.22 -14.51
C HIS A 147 14.03 -4.04 -15.37
N TRP A 148 15.24 -4.14 -15.92
CA TRP A 148 15.79 -3.14 -16.84
C TRP A 148 15.33 -3.46 -18.24
N GLY A 149 14.31 -2.75 -18.72
CA GLY A 149 13.77 -2.95 -20.06
C GLY A 149 14.75 -2.60 -21.19
N SER A 150 14.34 -2.89 -22.41
CA SER A 150 15.12 -2.65 -23.62
C SER A 150 14.93 -1.24 -24.20
N SER A 151 13.97 -0.46 -23.69
CA SER A 151 13.68 0.89 -24.18
C SER A 151 14.88 1.84 -24.03
N PRO A 152 15.07 2.79 -24.96
CA PRO A 152 16.18 3.75 -24.90
C PRO A 152 16.18 4.57 -23.61
N ALA A 153 15.00 4.94 -23.10
CA ALA A 153 14.85 5.68 -21.87
C ALA A 153 15.35 4.87 -20.65
N MET A 154 14.94 3.61 -20.52
CA MET A 154 15.40 2.74 -19.44
C MET A 154 16.89 2.42 -19.52
N LYS A 155 17.43 2.22 -20.71
CA LYS A 155 18.89 2.07 -20.91
C LYS A 155 19.68 3.31 -20.46
N ASN A 156 19.15 4.51 -20.70
CA ASN A 156 19.78 5.75 -20.23
C ASN A 156 19.71 5.85 -18.69
N ILE A 157 18.56 5.52 -18.09
CA ILE A 157 18.42 5.48 -16.63
C ILE A 157 19.41 4.46 -16.04
N PHE A 158 19.50 3.25 -16.60
CA PHE A 158 20.45 2.24 -16.16
C PHE A 158 21.90 2.71 -16.18
N ARG A 159 22.32 3.35 -17.28
CA ARG A 159 23.68 3.92 -17.42
C ARG A 159 23.93 5.00 -16.36
N THR A 160 22.95 5.86 -16.13
CA THR A 160 23.04 6.92 -15.13
C THR A 160 23.12 6.34 -13.74
N VAL A 161 22.25 5.38 -13.39
CA VAL A 161 22.25 4.70 -12.09
C VAL A 161 23.61 4.07 -11.79
N ASN A 162 24.21 3.36 -12.74
CA ASN A 162 25.53 2.76 -12.54
C ASN A 162 26.65 3.78 -12.27
N LYS A 163 26.53 5.00 -12.80
CA LYS A 163 27.49 6.08 -12.54
C LYS A 163 27.31 6.73 -11.16
N ILE A 164 26.04 6.88 -10.71
CA ILE A 164 25.73 7.62 -9.50
C ILE A 164 25.57 6.74 -8.26
N ALA A 165 25.44 5.41 -8.45
CA ALA A 165 25.14 4.49 -7.36
C ALA A 165 26.19 4.53 -6.24
N SER A 166 27.48 4.62 -6.57
CA SER A 166 28.60 4.71 -5.62
C SER A 166 28.83 6.11 -5.03
N THR A 167 28.04 7.11 -5.44
CA THR A 167 28.17 8.49 -4.91
C THR A 167 27.19 8.77 -3.78
N ASP A 168 27.49 9.76 -2.94
CA ASP A 168 26.58 10.27 -1.90
C ASP A 168 25.63 11.38 -2.39
N ALA A 169 25.56 11.61 -3.72
CA ALA A 169 24.66 12.60 -4.30
C ALA A 169 23.20 12.32 -3.96
N SER A 170 22.44 13.37 -3.65
CA SER A 170 20.99 13.30 -3.50
C SER A 170 20.34 12.98 -4.85
N ILE A 171 19.38 12.13 -4.87
CA ILE A 171 18.69 11.69 -6.09
C ILE A 171 17.19 12.01 -5.98
N LEU A 172 16.66 12.69 -6.98
CA LEU A 172 15.23 12.91 -7.14
C LEU A 172 14.69 12.02 -8.26
N ILE A 173 13.75 11.15 -7.95
CA ILE A 173 13.07 10.27 -8.90
C ILE A 173 11.66 10.83 -9.15
N THR A 174 11.36 11.18 -10.40
CA THR A 174 10.02 11.63 -10.79
C THR A 174 9.36 10.63 -11.73
N GLY A 175 8.05 10.61 -11.77
CA GLY A 175 7.26 9.76 -12.65
C GLY A 175 5.87 9.52 -12.12
N GLU A 176 4.97 9.05 -12.98
CA GLU A 176 3.59 8.75 -12.61
C GLU A 176 3.48 7.71 -11.49
N ASN A 177 2.30 7.63 -10.88
CA ASN A 177 2.02 6.61 -9.89
C ASN A 177 2.13 5.20 -10.49
N GLY A 178 2.76 4.27 -9.74
CA GLY A 178 2.90 2.89 -10.17
C GLY A 178 3.98 2.63 -11.23
N THR A 179 4.85 3.59 -11.55
CA THR A 179 5.96 3.41 -12.51
C THR A 179 7.13 2.61 -11.95
N GLY A 180 7.19 2.37 -10.61
CA GLY A 180 8.26 1.63 -9.94
C GLY A 180 9.37 2.53 -9.38
N LYS A 181 9.05 3.75 -8.93
CA LYS A 181 10.00 4.68 -8.29
C LYS A 181 10.68 4.09 -7.07
N ASP A 182 9.92 3.37 -6.25
CA ASP A 182 10.37 2.63 -5.06
C ASP A 182 11.34 1.49 -5.42
N VAL A 183 11.04 0.73 -6.47
CA VAL A 183 11.92 -0.35 -6.97
C VAL A 183 13.24 0.23 -7.50
N LEU A 184 13.19 1.36 -8.22
CA LEU A 184 14.38 2.05 -8.69
C LEU A 184 15.22 2.58 -7.52
N ALA A 185 14.61 3.17 -6.50
CA ALA A 185 15.31 3.64 -5.29
C ALA A 185 15.99 2.49 -4.56
N ALA A 186 15.31 1.34 -4.42
CA ALA A 186 15.87 0.14 -3.81
C ALA A 186 17.08 -0.41 -4.62
N GLU A 187 16.99 -0.39 -5.94
CA GLU A 187 18.09 -0.84 -6.81
C GLU A 187 19.31 0.11 -6.74
N ILE A 188 19.09 1.44 -6.72
CA ILE A 188 20.15 2.43 -6.52
C ILE A 188 20.84 2.22 -5.16
N HIS A 189 20.07 1.97 -4.11
CA HIS A 189 20.61 1.67 -2.79
C HIS A 189 21.42 0.36 -2.79
N ARG A 190 20.89 -0.70 -3.40
CA ARG A 190 21.57 -2.01 -3.51
C ARG A 190 22.93 -1.92 -4.20
N LEU A 191 23.03 -1.08 -5.24
CA LEU A 191 24.26 -0.86 -6.01
C LEU A 191 25.24 0.13 -5.34
N SER A 192 24.87 0.72 -4.21
CA SER A 192 25.70 1.71 -3.49
C SER A 192 26.65 1.07 -2.49
N ASP A 193 27.65 1.84 -2.05
CA ASP A 193 28.56 1.45 -0.96
C ASP A 193 27.80 1.24 0.38
N ARG A 194 26.56 1.75 0.49
CA ARG A 194 25.69 1.61 1.65
C ARG A 194 24.71 0.42 1.54
N GLY A 195 24.75 -0.34 0.44
CA GLY A 195 23.80 -1.42 0.12
C GLY A 195 23.80 -2.60 1.10
N MET A 196 24.85 -2.74 1.94
CA MET A 196 24.90 -3.75 3.00
C MET A 196 24.03 -3.42 4.21
N LYS A 197 23.63 -2.17 4.40
CA LYS A 197 22.72 -1.72 5.46
C LYS A 197 21.30 -1.62 4.93
N PRO A 198 20.27 -1.78 5.75
CA PRO A 198 18.89 -1.62 5.30
C PRO A 198 18.61 -0.17 4.90
N MET A 199 17.95 0.03 3.77
CA MET A 199 17.37 1.32 3.38
C MET A 199 16.21 1.67 4.31
N VAL A 200 16.17 2.90 4.80
CA VAL A 200 15.06 3.40 5.62
C VAL A 200 14.08 4.14 4.73
N CYS A 201 12.87 3.62 4.62
CA CYS A 201 11.80 4.19 3.77
C CYS A 201 10.80 4.97 4.61
N VAL A 202 10.37 6.11 4.09
CA VAL A 202 9.29 6.95 4.65
C VAL A 202 8.38 7.35 3.50
N ASP A 203 7.10 7.04 3.62
CA ASP A 203 6.06 7.49 2.69
C ASP A 203 5.37 8.72 3.30
N ALA A 204 5.59 9.88 2.68
CA ALA A 204 5.00 11.15 3.12
C ALA A 204 3.50 11.25 2.82
N GLY A 205 2.96 10.40 1.94
CA GLY A 205 1.53 10.34 1.63
C GLY A 205 0.71 9.52 2.63
N ALA A 206 1.36 8.60 3.37
CA ALA A 206 0.67 7.65 4.26
C ALA A 206 0.55 8.13 5.71
N ILE A 207 1.19 9.23 6.10
CA ILE A 207 1.30 9.69 7.50
C ILE A 207 0.61 11.04 7.66
N THR A 208 -0.21 11.22 8.71
CA THR A 208 -0.81 12.52 9.04
C THR A 208 0.28 13.51 9.45
N GLU A 209 0.06 14.81 9.18
CA GLU A 209 1.04 15.87 9.42
C GLU A 209 1.63 15.87 10.84
N THR A 210 0.78 15.71 11.85
CA THR A 210 1.19 15.71 13.27
C THR A 210 2.09 14.52 13.63
N LEU A 211 1.85 13.36 13.02
CA LEU A 211 2.67 12.17 13.25
C LEU A 211 3.92 12.15 12.37
N PHE A 212 3.89 12.81 11.21
CA PHE A 212 5.01 12.82 10.27
C PHE A 212 6.27 13.45 10.88
N GLU A 213 6.12 14.55 11.60
CA GLU A 213 7.26 15.19 12.28
C GLU A 213 7.90 14.23 13.29
N SER A 214 7.09 13.61 14.13
CA SER A 214 7.55 12.65 15.13
C SER A 214 8.18 11.39 14.51
N GLU A 215 7.62 10.88 13.40
CA GLU A 215 8.20 9.74 12.67
C GLU A 215 9.55 10.09 12.06
N LEU A 216 9.65 11.24 11.39
CA LEU A 216 10.85 11.61 10.64
C LEU A 216 12.01 12.05 11.55
N PHE A 217 11.73 12.92 12.53
CA PHE A 217 12.76 13.51 13.39
C PHE A 217 12.90 12.81 14.75
N GLY A 218 11.90 12.05 15.20
CA GLY A 218 11.80 11.51 16.54
C GLY A 218 11.28 12.54 17.54
N HIS A 219 10.99 12.09 18.77
CA HIS A 219 10.57 12.97 19.86
C HIS A 219 11.13 12.51 21.20
N VAL A 220 11.21 13.42 22.17
CA VAL A 220 11.45 13.10 23.57
C VAL A 220 10.13 13.00 24.31
N LYS A 221 10.10 12.27 25.41
CA LYS A 221 8.95 12.17 26.31
C LYS A 221 8.47 13.57 26.71
N GLY A 222 7.17 13.82 26.59
CA GLY A 222 6.55 15.11 26.94
C GLY A 222 6.62 16.16 25.83
N ALA A 223 7.11 15.85 24.64
CA ALA A 223 7.18 16.79 23.50
C ALA A 223 5.79 17.27 23.03
N PHE A 224 4.77 16.44 23.19
CA PHE A 224 3.35 16.72 22.92
C PHE A 224 2.48 15.84 23.83
N THR A 225 1.16 16.06 23.86
CA THR A 225 0.21 15.43 24.82
C THR A 225 0.31 13.91 24.88
N ASP A 226 0.57 13.23 23.76
CA ASP A 226 0.65 11.77 23.65
C ASP A 226 2.09 11.22 23.61
N ALA A 227 3.09 12.04 23.83
CA ALA A 227 4.51 11.64 23.86
C ALA A 227 4.89 10.97 25.20
N HIS A 228 4.44 9.75 25.41
CA HIS A 228 4.67 9.00 26.67
C HIS A 228 6.09 8.43 26.81
N THR A 229 6.82 8.22 25.69
CA THR A 229 8.16 7.65 25.63
C THR A 229 9.03 8.38 24.61
N ASP A 230 10.35 8.28 24.75
CA ASP A 230 11.28 8.74 23.71
C ASP A 230 11.16 7.88 22.47
N ARG A 231 11.19 8.51 21.28
CA ARG A 231 11.18 7.82 20.00
C ARG A 231 12.34 8.26 19.11
N VAL A 232 13.01 7.27 18.52
CA VAL A 232 14.08 7.50 17.54
C VAL A 232 13.44 7.77 16.18
N GLY A 233 13.80 8.89 15.53
CA GLY A 233 13.29 9.25 14.21
C GLY A 233 13.90 8.44 13.06
N LYS A 234 13.23 8.43 11.92
CA LYS A 234 13.68 7.71 10.71
C LYS A 234 15.01 8.25 10.17
N ILE A 235 15.26 9.56 10.30
CA ILE A 235 16.54 10.18 9.92
C ILE A 235 17.68 9.60 10.75
N GLU A 236 17.51 9.48 12.07
CA GLU A 236 18.51 8.90 12.96
C GLU A 236 18.69 7.41 12.69
N GLN A 237 17.62 6.66 12.40
CA GLN A 237 17.66 5.26 12.00
C GLN A 237 18.44 5.04 10.69
N ALA A 238 18.38 5.99 9.75
CA ALA A 238 19.07 5.94 8.47
C ALA A 238 20.58 6.27 8.57
N ASN A 239 21.11 6.53 9.78
CA ASN A 239 22.50 6.91 9.95
C ASN A 239 23.47 5.86 9.40
N GLY A 240 24.37 6.29 8.51
CA GLY A 240 25.31 5.45 7.76
C GLY A 240 24.65 4.60 6.67
N SER A 241 23.40 4.88 6.31
CA SER A 241 22.63 4.18 5.26
C SER A 241 21.96 5.19 4.30
N THR A 242 20.93 4.74 3.60
CA THR A 242 20.11 5.55 2.69
C THR A 242 18.75 5.82 3.31
N LEU A 243 18.33 7.09 3.28
CA LEU A 243 16.96 7.51 3.58
C LEU A 243 16.21 7.66 2.24
N PHE A 244 15.12 6.93 2.08
CA PHE A 244 14.22 7.07 0.95
C PHE A 244 12.94 7.78 1.40
N LEU A 245 12.65 8.94 0.80
CA LEU A 245 11.45 9.71 1.03
C LEU A 245 10.54 9.59 -0.19
N ASP A 246 9.49 8.77 -0.07
CA ASP A 246 8.48 8.66 -1.12
C ASP A 246 7.44 9.76 -0.97
N GLU A 247 6.94 10.25 -2.09
CA GLU A 247 5.98 11.35 -2.22
C GLU A 247 6.43 12.63 -1.48
N ILE A 248 7.70 13.05 -1.71
CA ILE A 248 8.32 14.24 -1.08
C ILE A 248 7.48 15.51 -1.26
N GLY A 249 6.69 15.61 -2.34
CA GLY A 249 5.78 16.73 -2.59
C GLY A 249 4.62 16.84 -1.59
N ASN A 250 4.38 15.83 -0.75
CA ASN A 250 3.33 15.87 0.26
C ASN A 250 3.83 16.39 1.63
N ILE A 251 5.12 16.66 1.78
CA ILE A 251 5.67 17.17 3.04
C ILE A 251 5.22 18.63 3.27
N PRO A 252 4.63 18.97 4.43
CA PRO A 252 4.24 20.33 4.78
C PRO A 252 5.42 21.30 4.79
N LEU A 253 5.17 22.56 4.44
CA LEU A 253 6.22 23.61 4.30
C LEU A 253 7.09 23.80 5.56
N ASN A 254 6.48 23.74 6.75
CA ASN A 254 7.19 23.84 8.03
C ASN A 254 8.21 22.69 8.21
N LEU A 255 7.88 21.48 7.75
CA LEU A 255 8.74 20.31 7.84
C LEU A 255 9.78 20.27 6.72
N GLN A 256 9.48 20.86 5.55
CA GLN A 256 10.48 21.07 4.50
C GLN A 256 11.66 21.93 5.01
N ALA A 257 11.38 22.99 5.79
CA ALA A 257 12.42 23.82 6.40
C ALA A 257 13.30 23.05 7.41
N LYS A 258 12.68 22.15 8.21
CA LYS A 258 13.41 21.29 9.16
C LYS A 258 14.26 20.26 8.42
N LEU A 259 13.71 19.63 7.38
CA LEU A 259 14.44 18.68 6.54
C LEU A 259 15.67 19.34 5.88
N LEU A 260 15.49 20.56 5.33
CA LEU A 260 16.60 21.30 4.74
C LEU A 260 17.75 21.53 5.74
N ARG A 261 17.43 21.90 6.99
CA ARG A 261 18.45 22.08 8.04
C ARG A 261 19.23 20.80 8.32
N VAL A 262 18.53 19.65 8.36
CA VAL A 262 19.19 18.34 8.54
C VAL A 262 20.15 18.05 7.39
N LEU A 263 19.73 18.31 6.15
CA LEU A 263 20.55 18.05 4.96
C LEU A 263 21.76 18.99 4.83
N GLN A 264 21.65 20.21 5.36
CA GLN A 264 22.73 21.20 5.36
C GLN A 264 23.74 20.93 6.49
N ASN A 265 23.24 20.75 7.71
CA ASN A 265 24.06 20.68 8.92
C ASN A 265 24.53 19.27 9.24
N ARG A 266 23.97 18.24 8.59
CA ARG A 266 24.23 16.83 8.90
C ARG A 266 23.92 16.49 10.37
N THR A 267 22.91 17.15 10.97
CA THR A 267 22.47 16.92 12.34
C THR A 267 20.95 16.86 12.41
N VAL A 268 20.41 16.04 13.31
CA VAL A 268 18.96 15.96 13.59
C VAL A 268 18.70 16.25 15.05
N SER A 269 17.62 17.01 15.34
CA SER A 269 17.13 17.26 16.69
C SER A 269 15.74 16.67 16.84
N LYS A 270 15.51 15.93 17.93
CA LYS A 270 14.20 15.37 18.26
C LYS A 270 13.22 16.47 18.62
N VAL A 271 11.94 16.25 18.33
CA VAL A 271 10.88 17.17 18.76
C VAL A 271 10.87 17.27 20.28
N GLY A 272 10.83 18.50 20.81
CA GLY A 272 10.93 18.76 22.25
C GLY A 272 12.35 18.75 22.82
N SER A 273 13.39 18.57 22.00
CA SER A 273 14.79 18.57 22.45
C SER A 273 15.61 19.63 21.72
N SER A 274 16.52 20.29 22.43
CA SER A 274 17.55 21.16 21.87
C SER A 274 18.83 20.42 21.49
N GLN A 275 18.95 19.15 21.88
CA GLN A 275 20.13 18.32 21.57
C GLN A 275 20.13 17.92 20.08
N SER A 276 21.24 18.18 19.39
CA SER A 276 21.45 17.77 18.01
C SER A 276 22.35 16.54 17.92
N THR A 277 21.94 15.54 17.18
CA THR A 277 22.68 14.32 16.92
C THR A 277 23.24 14.36 15.49
N PRO A 278 24.56 14.14 15.28
CA PRO A 278 25.13 14.08 13.94
C PRO A 278 24.60 12.84 13.18
N VAL A 279 24.31 13.02 11.89
CA VAL A 279 23.81 11.95 11.02
C VAL A 279 24.51 11.99 9.66
N ASP A 280 24.91 10.81 9.18
CA ASP A 280 25.43 10.62 7.84
C ASP A 280 24.44 9.80 7.03
N ILE A 281 23.64 10.47 6.20
CA ILE A 281 22.62 9.86 5.38
C ILE A 281 22.84 10.16 3.90
N ARG A 282 22.60 9.17 3.05
CA ARG A 282 22.38 9.36 1.62
C ARG A 282 20.90 9.53 1.39
N LEU A 283 20.48 10.53 0.59
CA LEU A 283 19.08 10.85 0.36
C LEU A 283 18.64 10.42 -1.05
N ILE A 284 17.55 9.69 -1.13
CA ILE A 284 16.80 9.44 -2.36
C ILE A 284 15.37 9.93 -2.12
N CYS A 285 14.84 10.77 -3.01
CA CYS A 285 13.45 11.25 -2.96
C CYS A 285 12.68 10.78 -4.17
N ALA A 286 11.38 10.54 -4.01
CA ALA A 286 10.49 10.23 -5.12
C ALA A 286 9.22 11.09 -5.05
N THR A 287 8.63 11.43 -6.21
CA THR A 287 7.34 12.10 -6.30
C THR A 287 6.70 11.91 -7.68
N ASN A 288 5.37 11.96 -7.72
CA ASN A 288 4.59 12.08 -8.94
C ASN A 288 4.18 13.52 -9.24
N ARG A 289 4.42 14.46 -8.31
CA ARG A 289 4.04 15.88 -8.43
C ARG A 289 5.08 16.67 -9.21
N ASN A 290 4.63 17.74 -9.86
CA ASN A 290 5.51 18.72 -10.49
C ASN A 290 6.02 19.71 -9.42
N LEU A 291 7.22 19.47 -8.90
CA LEU A 291 7.80 20.32 -7.84
C LEU A 291 8.05 21.75 -8.30
N GLU A 292 8.36 21.99 -9.57
CA GLU A 292 8.57 23.35 -10.11
C GLU A 292 7.28 24.16 -10.11
N GLU A 293 6.16 23.53 -10.41
CA GLU A 293 4.84 24.16 -10.29
C GLU A 293 4.48 24.41 -8.83
N MET A 294 4.75 23.47 -7.94
CA MET A 294 4.55 23.64 -6.49
C MET A 294 5.40 24.78 -5.91
N ILE A 295 6.63 25.00 -6.42
CA ILE A 295 7.46 26.15 -6.03
C ILE A 295 6.78 27.44 -6.46
N ARG A 296 6.30 27.54 -7.70
CA ARG A 296 5.59 28.74 -8.19
C ARG A 296 4.34 29.05 -7.37
N ASN A 297 3.65 28.01 -6.89
CA ASN A 297 2.45 28.16 -6.05
C ASN A 297 2.75 28.37 -4.56
N GLY A 298 4.03 28.36 -4.15
CA GLY A 298 4.43 28.51 -2.75
C GLY A 298 4.15 27.27 -1.88
N GLU A 299 3.91 26.09 -2.48
CA GLU A 299 3.65 24.82 -1.81
C GLU A 299 4.94 24.02 -1.52
N PHE A 300 6.03 24.33 -2.22
CA PHE A 300 7.32 23.69 -2.03
C PHE A 300 8.45 24.73 -2.01
N ARG A 301 9.44 24.53 -1.15
CA ARG A 301 10.56 25.46 -1.00
C ARG A 301 11.59 25.24 -2.09
N GLU A 302 11.99 26.34 -2.73
CA GLU A 302 13.00 26.33 -3.79
C GLU A 302 14.39 25.89 -3.29
N ASP A 303 14.76 26.29 -2.06
CA ASP A 303 16.04 25.95 -1.45
C ASP A 303 16.15 24.43 -1.15
N LEU A 304 15.05 23.80 -0.73
CA LEU A 304 14.99 22.36 -0.56
C LEU A 304 15.06 21.63 -1.91
N TYR A 305 14.35 22.14 -2.93
CA TYR A 305 14.38 21.54 -4.28
C TYR A 305 15.81 21.43 -4.81
N TYR A 306 16.60 22.52 -4.80
CA TYR A 306 17.98 22.45 -5.25
C TYR A 306 18.87 21.54 -4.41
N ARG A 307 18.55 21.33 -3.14
CA ARG A 307 19.32 20.43 -2.26
C ARG A 307 19.04 18.95 -2.54
N ILE A 308 17.81 18.59 -2.90
CA ILE A 308 17.42 17.20 -3.18
C ILE A 308 17.60 16.83 -4.66
N ASN A 309 17.58 17.78 -5.57
CA ASN A 309 17.66 17.60 -7.02
C ASN A 309 19.09 17.71 -7.56
N THR A 310 20.06 17.08 -6.88
CA THR A 310 21.44 17.02 -7.38
C THR A 310 21.52 16.12 -8.63
N MET A 311 20.82 15.00 -8.60
CA MET A 311 20.65 14.10 -9.74
C MET A 311 19.16 13.79 -9.93
N HIS A 312 18.68 14.08 -11.15
CA HIS A 312 17.29 13.84 -11.53
C HIS A 312 17.15 12.58 -12.40
N LEU A 313 16.24 11.69 -12.02
CA LEU A 313 15.86 10.51 -12.79
C LEU A 313 14.36 10.55 -13.03
N GLN A 314 13.95 10.61 -14.28
CA GLN A 314 12.55 10.57 -14.66
C GLN A 314 12.20 9.19 -15.20
N LEU A 315 11.30 8.47 -14.49
CA LEU A 315 10.77 7.19 -14.96
C LEU A 315 9.64 7.43 -15.96
N PRO A 316 9.76 6.90 -17.19
CA PRO A 316 8.70 6.99 -18.17
C PRO A 316 7.50 6.15 -17.74
N PRO A 317 6.27 6.52 -18.13
CA PRO A 317 5.08 5.70 -17.91
C PRO A 317 5.16 4.41 -18.75
N LEU A 318 4.43 3.37 -18.31
CA LEU A 318 4.50 2.04 -18.94
C LEU A 318 4.11 2.05 -20.42
N ARG A 319 3.19 2.93 -20.82
CA ARG A 319 2.78 3.14 -22.23
C ARG A 319 3.90 3.62 -23.16
N GLU A 320 4.98 4.19 -22.61
CA GLU A 320 6.18 4.63 -23.37
C GLU A 320 7.29 3.57 -23.38
N ARG A 321 7.08 2.44 -22.69
CA ARG A 321 8.02 1.30 -22.63
C ARG A 321 7.25 -0.02 -22.80
N THR A 322 6.50 -0.11 -23.88
CA THR A 322 5.60 -1.24 -24.18
C THR A 322 6.30 -2.57 -24.30
N ASP A 323 7.60 -2.57 -24.65
CA ASP A 323 8.49 -3.73 -24.69
C ASP A 323 8.70 -4.39 -23.31
N GLU A 324 8.40 -3.70 -22.22
CA GLU A 324 8.50 -4.23 -20.86
C GLU A 324 7.21 -4.90 -20.38
N ILE A 325 6.07 -4.68 -21.05
CA ILE A 325 4.76 -5.13 -20.56
C ILE A 325 4.73 -6.67 -20.43
N ILE A 326 5.12 -7.39 -21.48
CA ILE A 326 5.07 -8.86 -21.47
C ILE A 326 6.10 -9.46 -20.52
N PRO A 327 7.38 -9.04 -20.51
CA PRO A 327 8.35 -9.53 -19.53
C PRO A 327 7.93 -9.27 -18.07
N LEU A 328 7.31 -8.12 -17.79
CA LEU A 328 6.78 -7.84 -16.45
C LEU A 328 5.57 -8.72 -16.12
N ALA A 329 4.67 -8.94 -17.09
CA ALA A 329 3.52 -9.81 -16.91
C ALA A 329 3.97 -11.26 -16.60
N GLU A 330 4.94 -11.79 -17.29
CA GLU A 330 5.51 -13.13 -17.04
C GLU A 330 6.11 -13.25 -15.62
N ILE A 331 6.85 -12.21 -15.17
CA ILE A 331 7.38 -12.15 -13.81
C ILE A 331 6.25 -12.19 -12.78
N PHE A 332 5.16 -11.45 -13.02
CA PHE A 332 4.01 -11.42 -12.12
C PHE A 332 3.24 -12.73 -12.15
N ILE A 333 3.02 -13.33 -13.32
CA ILE A 333 2.38 -14.66 -13.43
C ILE A 333 3.13 -15.68 -12.59
N LYS A 334 4.44 -15.78 -12.78
CA LYS A 334 5.25 -16.74 -12.02
C LYS A 334 5.12 -16.51 -10.51
N ARG A 335 5.20 -15.24 -10.06
CA ARG A 335 5.05 -14.88 -8.64
C ARG A 335 3.67 -15.26 -8.09
N TYR A 336 2.59 -14.96 -8.83
CA TYR A 336 1.23 -15.21 -8.37
C TYR A 336 0.81 -16.67 -8.54
N ALA A 337 1.29 -17.38 -9.56
CA ALA A 337 1.10 -18.82 -9.68
C ALA A 337 1.70 -19.56 -8.47
N GLU A 338 2.93 -19.21 -8.07
CA GLU A 338 3.56 -19.74 -6.85
C GLU A 338 2.78 -19.37 -5.58
N LYS A 339 2.37 -18.10 -5.45
CA LYS A 339 1.65 -17.57 -4.27
C LYS A 339 0.29 -18.24 -4.06
N TYR A 340 -0.44 -18.47 -5.15
CA TYR A 340 -1.81 -19.01 -5.10
C TYR A 340 -1.89 -20.50 -5.46
N HIS A 341 -0.75 -21.18 -5.62
CA HIS A 341 -0.65 -22.58 -5.98
C HIS A 341 -1.46 -22.92 -7.24
N ARG A 342 -1.35 -22.08 -8.27
CA ARG A 342 -1.96 -22.25 -9.58
C ARG A 342 -0.93 -22.74 -10.59
N GLU A 343 -1.36 -23.61 -11.52
CA GLU A 343 -0.51 -24.15 -12.59
C GLU A 343 -0.54 -23.25 -13.85
N VAL A 344 -0.41 -21.94 -13.67
CA VAL A 344 -0.40 -20.97 -14.77
C VAL A 344 1.04 -20.69 -15.17
N SER A 345 1.37 -20.88 -16.46
CA SER A 345 2.74 -20.76 -16.98
C SER A 345 2.90 -19.78 -18.14
N GLY A 346 1.81 -19.25 -18.70
CA GLY A 346 1.90 -18.39 -19.90
C GLY A 346 0.70 -17.49 -20.11
N ILE A 347 0.78 -16.74 -21.23
CA ILE A 347 -0.27 -15.82 -21.71
C ILE A 347 -0.51 -16.18 -23.19
N SER A 348 -1.78 -16.22 -23.61
CA SER A 348 -2.12 -16.44 -25.03
C SER A 348 -1.70 -15.24 -25.88
N THR A 349 -1.37 -15.51 -27.15
CA THR A 349 -0.94 -14.46 -28.09
C THR A 349 -1.97 -13.33 -28.27
N GLU A 350 -3.26 -13.64 -28.14
CA GLU A 350 -4.33 -12.64 -28.19
C GLU A 350 -4.32 -11.74 -26.95
N ALA A 351 -4.13 -12.32 -25.78
CA ALA A 351 -4.02 -11.58 -24.52
C ALA A 351 -2.76 -10.73 -24.49
N GLU A 352 -1.61 -11.20 -24.98
CA GLU A 352 -0.38 -10.40 -25.10
C GLU A 352 -0.60 -9.14 -25.92
N LYS A 353 -1.20 -9.27 -27.13
CA LYS A 353 -1.52 -8.14 -27.98
C LYS A 353 -2.45 -7.13 -27.29
N ALA A 354 -3.43 -7.62 -26.56
CA ALA A 354 -4.36 -6.79 -25.81
C ALA A 354 -3.62 -6.04 -24.69
N LEU A 355 -2.80 -6.72 -23.88
CA LEU A 355 -2.01 -6.11 -22.82
C LEU A 355 -1.07 -5.01 -23.34
N VAL A 356 -0.37 -5.24 -24.46
CA VAL A 356 0.53 -4.26 -25.09
C VAL A 356 -0.24 -3.04 -25.60
N SER A 357 -1.49 -3.22 -26.04
CA SER A 357 -2.32 -2.13 -26.57
C SER A 357 -3.01 -1.26 -25.49
N CYS A 358 -2.97 -1.67 -24.22
CA CYS A 358 -3.55 -0.93 -23.12
C CYS A 358 -2.72 0.29 -22.73
N ARG A 359 -3.40 1.36 -22.28
CA ARG A 359 -2.73 2.62 -21.85
C ARG A 359 -2.03 2.53 -20.51
N TRP A 360 -2.48 1.67 -19.62
CA TRP A 360 -1.91 1.47 -18.27
C TRP A 360 -1.75 2.78 -17.48
N ASN A 361 -2.84 3.50 -17.25
CA ASN A 361 -2.83 4.76 -16.51
C ASN A 361 -2.28 4.60 -15.07
N GLY A 362 -2.51 3.44 -14.44
CA GLY A 362 -1.90 3.04 -13.16
C GLY A 362 -0.55 2.32 -13.31
N ASN A 363 0.03 2.31 -14.51
CA ASN A 363 1.37 1.78 -14.84
C ASN A 363 1.57 0.32 -14.39
N ILE A 364 2.75 0.00 -13.83
CA ILE A 364 3.10 -1.36 -13.40
C ILE A 364 2.16 -1.84 -12.27
N ARG A 365 1.68 -0.95 -11.41
CA ARG A 365 0.76 -1.32 -10.31
C ARG A 365 -0.59 -1.80 -10.86
N GLU A 366 -1.10 -1.18 -11.92
CA GLU A 366 -2.32 -1.61 -12.61
C GLU A 366 -2.10 -2.93 -13.34
N LEU A 367 -1.00 -3.08 -14.09
CA LEU A 367 -0.62 -4.33 -14.75
C LEU A 367 -0.51 -5.47 -13.73
N GLN A 368 0.18 -5.25 -12.63
CA GLN A 368 0.35 -6.22 -11.55
C GLN A 368 -1.00 -6.69 -10.98
N ASN A 369 -1.90 -5.76 -10.66
CA ASN A 369 -3.23 -6.09 -10.14
C ASN A 369 -4.09 -6.84 -11.17
N THR A 370 -3.97 -6.48 -12.44
CA THR A 370 -4.69 -7.14 -13.55
C THR A 370 -4.21 -8.58 -13.72
N ILE A 371 -2.90 -8.82 -13.71
CA ILE A 371 -2.33 -10.17 -13.76
C ILE A 371 -2.71 -10.99 -12.52
N GLU A 372 -2.63 -10.39 -11.31
CA GLU A 372 -3.01 -11.09 -10.08
C GLU A 372 -4.45 -11.60 -10.13
N LYS A 373 -5.39 -10.75 -10.58
CA LYS A 373 -6.79 -11.13 -10.76
C LYS A 373 -6.96 -12.24 -11.79
N ALA A 374 -6.29 -12.14 -12.96
CA ALA A 374 -6.36 -13.15 -14.00
C ALA A 374 -5.85 -14.51 -13.51
N VAL A 375 -4.72 -14.55 -12.79
CA VAL A 375 -4.17 -15.80 -12.20
C VAL A 375 -5.11 -16.42 -11.16
N ILE A 376 -5.82 -15.60 -10.38
CA ILE A 376 -6.79 -16.11 -9.38
C ILE A 376 -8.02 -16.72 -10.06
N LEU A 377 -8.52 -16.08 -11.14
CA LEU A 377 -9.79 -16.42 -11.77
C LEU A 377 -9.67 -17.49 -12.84
N THR A 378 -8.50 -17.70 -13.43
CA THR A 378 -8.32 -18.70 -14.50
C THR A 378 -8.43 -20.14 -13.96
N ASP A 379 -9.04 -21.01 -14.77
CA ASP A 379 -9.07 -22.46 -14.55
C ASP A 379 -8.05 -23.20 -15.46
N GLY A 380 -7.33 -22.48 -16.33
CA GLY A 380 -6.38 -23.01 -17.28
C GLY A 380 -4.91 -22.87 -16.84
N THR A 381 -4.01 -23.44 -17.66
CA THR A 381 -2.55 -23.30 -17.52
C THR A 381 -1.98 -22.10 -18.27
N GLU A 382 -2.79 -21.42 -19.08
CA GLU A 382 -2.45 -20.25 -19.87
C GLU A 382 -3.56 -19.20 -19.74
N LEU A 383 -3.18 -17.95 -19.49
CA LEU A 383 -4.13 -16.84 -19.34
C LEU A 383 -4.70 -16.46 -20.72
N GLN A 384 -6.02 -16.56 -20.85
CA GLN A 384 -6.76 -16.17 -22.05
C GLN A 384 -7.21 -14.71 -21.95
N LEU A 385 -7.58 -14.09 -23.08
CA LEU A 385 -8.08 -12.73 -23.11
C LEU A 385 -9.33 -12.53 -22.21
N SER A 386 -10.17 -13.57 -22.09
CA SER A 386 -11.35 -13.59 -21.22
C SER A 386 -11.04 -13.47 -19.74
N ASP A 387 -9.84 -13.89 -19.30
CA ASP A 387 -9.43 -13.85 -17.90
C ASP A 387 -9.05 -12.44 -17.44
N PHE A 388 -8.86 -11.52 -18.39
CA PHE A 388 -8.48 -10.14 -18.12
C PHE A 388 -9.68 -9.19 -18.15
N CYS A 389 -9.92 -8.49 -17.05
CA CYS A 389 -10.79 -7.32 -17.04
C CYS A 389 -9.99 -6.10 -17.54
N LEU A 390 -9.72 -6.05 -18.86
CA LEU A 390 -9.04 -4.89 -19.44
C LEU A 390 -10.02 -3.72 -19.55
N PRO A 391 -9.59 -2.48 -19.25
CA PRO A 391 -10.42 -1.31 -19.50
C PRO A 391 -10.73 -1.26 -21.01
N ASP A 392 -12.02 -1.34 -21.32
CA ASP A 392 -12.50 -1.27 -22.71
C ASP A 392 -11.90 -0.07 -23.43
N LYS A 393 -11.45 -0.28 -24.68
CA LYS A 393 -11.01 0.78 -25.58
C LYS A 393 -12.14 1.83 -25.87
N GLN A 394 -13.37 1.56 -25.42
CA GLN A 394 -14.58 2.36 -25.72
C GLN A 394 -15.22 3.05 -24.52
N ASN A 395 -14.77 2.81 -23.27
CA ASN A 395 -15.24 3.60 -22.11
C ASN A 395 -14.16 4.56 -21.59
N THR A 396 -13.42 5.19 -22.46
CA THR A 396 -13.03 6.54 -22.18
C THR A 396 -14.33 7.35 -22.17
N TYR A 397 -14.90 7.59 -21.00
CA TYR A 397 -15.37 8.93 -20.75
C TYR A 397 -14.10 9.81 -20.91
N GLU A 398 -13.74 10.09 -22.17
CA GLU A 398 -13.19 11.36 -22.51
C GLU A 398 -14.24 12.35 -21.94
N LEU A 399 -13.91 12.93 -20.82
CA LEU A 399 -14.07 14.35 -20.71
C LEU A 399 -13.25 14.90 -21.89
N GLN A 400 -13.81 14.79 -23.09
CA GLN A 400 -13.45 15.71 -24.15
C GLN A 400 -13.60 17.06 -23.45
N PRO A 401 -12.56 17.87 -23.36
CA PRO A 401 -12.80 19.27 -23.32
C PRO A 401 -13.63 19.46 -24.59
N GLN A 402 -14.95 19.58 -24.42
CA GLN A 402 -15.78 20.09 -25.48
C GLN A 402 -15.01 21.33 -25.92
N ALA A 403 -14.49 21.22 -27.15
CA ALA A 403 -13.92 22.37 -27.81
C ALA A 403 -14.86 23.49 -27.42
N SER A 404 -14.33 24.44 -26.67
CA SER A 404 -14.97 25.69 -26.35
C SER A 404 -15.46 26.28 -27.68
N ALA A 405 -16.67 25.86 -28.09
CA ALA A 405 -17.47 26.69 -28.90
C ALA A 405 -17.66 27.93 -28.04
N SER A 406 -16.89 28.95 -28.35
CA SER A 406 -17.00 30.28 -27.84
C SER A 406 -18.42 30.82 -28.15
N GLY A 407 -19.32 30.50 -27.26
CA GLY A 407 -20.68 30.99 -27.21
C GLY A 407 -21.16 30.73 -25.79
N GLU A 408 -21.52 31.75 -25.06
CA GLU A 408 -22.17 31.66 -23.75
C GLU A 408 -23.49 30.91 -23.93
N GLU A 409 -23.50 29.56 -23.85
CA GLU A 409 -24.75 28.79 -23.80
C GLU A 409 -25.46 29.15 -22.50
N THR A 410 -26.69 29.59 -22.61
CA THR A 410 -27.52 29.85 -21.45
C THR A 410 -27.97 28.56 -20.79
N LEU A 411 -28.29 28.61 -19.50
CA LEU A 411 -28.79 27.45 -18.74
C LEU A 411 -30.02 26.82 -19.42
N GLU A 412 -30.83 27.64 -20.10
CA GLU A 412 -32.01 27.22 -20.83
C GLU A 412 -31.70 26.40 -22.08
N GLU A 413 -30.67 26.76 -22.84
CA GLU A 413 -30.22 26.01 -24.02
C GLU A 413 -29.60 24.64 -23.64
N VAL A 414 -28.85 24.60 -22.57
CA VAL A 414 -28.29 23.34 -22.03
C VAL A 414 -29.44 22.43 -21.55
N GLU A 415 -30.42 22.98 -20.89
CA GLU A 415 -31.59 22.24 -20.39
C GLU A 415 -32.43 21.69 -21.55
N GLU A 416 -32.73 22.49 -22.57
CA GLU A 416 -33.45 22.07 -23.76
C GLU A 416 -32.74 20.91 -24.47
N ARG A 417 -31.45 21.06 -24.73
CA ARG A 417 -30.62 20.03 -25.36
C ARG A 417 -30.61 18.71 -24.56
N THR A 418 -30.51 18.80 -23.25
CA THR A 418 -30.48 17.62 -22.36
C THR A 418 -31.84 16.89 -22.38
N ILE A 419 -32.97 17.62 -22.38
CA ILE A 419 -34.30 17.03 -22.45
C ILE A 419 -34.53 16.41 -23.82
N ARG A 420 -34.13 17.06 -24.92
CA ARG A 420 -34.26 16.56 -26.29
C ARG A 420 -33.47 15.26 -26.49
N ALA A 421 -32.22 15.22 -26.03
CA ALA A 421 -31.39 14.01 -26.07
C ALA A 421 -31.98 12.85 -25.25
N ALA A 422 -32.57 13.14 -24.08
CA ALA A 422 -33.24 12.13 -23.27
C ALA A 422 -34.54 11.61 -23.94
N MET A 423 -35.32 12.49 -24.62
CA MET A 423 -36.50 12.07 -25.36
C MET A 423 -36.17 11.14 -26.55
N GLU A 424 -35.10 11.42 -27.28
CA GLU A 424 -34.61 10.55 -28.35
C GLU A 424 -34.11 9.21 -27.79
N ARG A 425 -33.30 9.23 -26.73
CA ARG A 425 -32.71 8.01 -26.09
C ARG A 425 -33.76 7.02 -25.60
N TYR A 426 -34.89 7.51 -25.09
CA TYR A 426 -35.97 6.69 -24.53
C TYR A 426 -37.22 6.64 -25.43
N ASN A 427 -37.08 6.95 -26.73
CA ASN A 427 -38.13 6.88 -27.75
C ASN A 427 -39.45 7.54 -27.29
N GLY A 428 -39.37 8.69 -26.64
CA GLY A 428 -40.51 9.44 -26.16
C GLY A 428 -41.20 8.90 -24.90
N ASN A 429 -40.64 7.90 -24.22
CA ASN A 429 -41.21 7.34 -22.98
C ASN A 429 -41.01 8.31 -21.80
N LEU A 430 -41.99 9.15 -21.53
CA LEU A 430 -41.96 10.21 -20.53
C LEU A 430 -41.64 9.72 -19.10
N THR A 431 -41.99 8.46 -18.79
CA THR A 431 -41.69 7.88 -17.46
C THR A 431 -40.20 7.62 -17.28
N HIS A 432 -39.57 7.06 -18.30
CA HIS A 432 -38.14 6.78 -18.30
C HIS A 432 -37.34 8.07 -18.43
N VAL A 433 -37.79 9.03 -19.24
CA VAL A 433 -37.15 10.35 -19.38
C VAL A 433 -37.18 11.12 -18.06
N ALA A 434 -38.32 11.22 -17.38
CA ALA A 434 -38.41 11.89 -16.09
C ALA A 434 -37.50 11.26 -15.02
N LYS A 435 -37.45 9.92 -14.98
CA LYS A 435 -36.59 9.18 -14.06
C LYS A 435 -35.09 9.39 -14.37
N SER A 436 -34.72 9.41 -15.65
CA SER A 436 -33.30 9.61 -16.05
C SER A 436 -32.81 11.03 -15.77
N LEU A 437 -33.69 12.01 -15.87
CA LEU A 437 -33.37 13.42 -15.56
C LEU A 437 -33.60 13.80 -14.09
N ASN A 438 -34.00 12.82 -13.26
CA ASN A 438 -34.29 12.99 -11.83
C ASN A 438 -35.32 14.13 -11.56
N ILE A 439 -36.32 14.28 -12.40
CA ILE A 439 -37.41 15.26 -12.26
C ILE A 439 -38.78 14.58 -12.21
N SER A 440 -39.78 15.30 -11.67
CA SER A 440 -41.15 14.79 -11.66
C SER A 440 -41.79 14.84 -13.08
N ARG A 441 -42.70 13.92 -13.37
CA ARG A 441 -43.46 13.93 -14.65
C ARG A 441 -44.14 15.28 -14.93
N PRO A 442 -44.82 15.91 -13.97
CA PRO A 442 -45.42 17.24 -14.19
C PRO A 442 -44.37 18.29 -14.57
N THR A 443 -43.21 18.26 -13.94
CA THR A 443 -42.10 19.16 -14.25
C THR A 443 -41.58 18.93 -15.66
N LEU A 444 -41.46 17.67 -16.10
CA LEU A 444 -41.08 17.34 -17.47
C LEU A 444 -42.09 17.88 -18.49
N TYR A 445 -43.38 17.69 -18.25
CA TYR A 445 -44.43 18.23 -19.12
C TYR A 445 -44.35 19.76 -19.25
N THR A 446 -44.14 20.46 -18.15
CA THR A 446 -44.00 21.93 -18.17
C THR A 446 -42.78 22.35 -19.00
N LYS A 447 -41.67 21.62 -18.92
CA LYS A 447 -40.44 21.90 -19.67
C LYS A 447 -40.61 21.55 -21.16
N LEU A 448 -41.20 20.41 -21.50
CA LEU A 448 -41.54 20.06 -22.89
C LEU A 448 -42.39 21.12 -23.56
N LYS A 449 -43.41 21.64 -22.84
CA LYS A 449 -44.26 22.74 -23.35
C LYS A 449 -43.49 24.06 -23.48
N LYS A 450 -42.56 24.35 -22.57
CA LYS A 450 -41.72 25.55 -22.62
C LYS A 450 -40.79 25.54 -23.84
N TYR A 451 -40.20 24.38 -24.17
CA TYR A 451 -39.21 24.23 -25.25
C TYR A 451 -39.79 23.72 -26.57
N ASN A 452 -41.11 23.54 -26.65
CA ASN A 452 -41.80 23.07 -27.86
C ASN A 452 -41.31 21.72 -28.40
N ILE A 453 -41.01 20.78 -27.49
CA ILE A 453 -40.55 19.42 -27.75
C ILE A 453 -41.71 18.42 -27.69
#